data_800ecce17e1c8b5c071bc1894334b2fd
#
_entry.id   800ecce17e1c8b5c071bc1894334b2fd
#
_cell.length_a   1.000
_cell.length_b   1.000
_cell.length_c   1.000
_cell.angle_alpha   90.00
_cell.angle_beta   90.00
_cell.angle_gamma   90.00
#
_symmetry.space_group_name_H-M   'P 1'
#
loop_
_entity.id
_entity.type
_entity.pdbx_description
1 polymer ?
#
loop_
_entity_poly.entity_id
_entity_poly.type
_entity_poly.pdbx_seq_one_letter_code
_entity_poly.pdbx_strand_id
1 'polypeptide(L)'
;MATPRALNKAIFTPTLYQSIRDLWFSGLPWGAKSPTEEATQRWFTGSKEAKAAFDKLCHHHLNPAITSISPSNFPIKGLTDAEIAAPFVAEIEVAEDGGDAEAKTKIALSFMILLDQIPRNLYRTKETLPLVYGHYDPIAVSLARHIISMPVGSSSTRWDLFPGIRHSLPYRQWFYIPLMHSEKLADHKAFINILEELKEETREDKEIAGFVENIENFENIHVKIVERFGRYPHRNNCLGREPTSEELEWLEGGGEKFGVSG
;
A
#
# COMPACT_ATOMS: atom_id res chain seq x y z
N MET A 1 -6.17 18.72 22.54
CA MET A 1 -6.08 17.59 21.62
C MET A 1 -6.78 18.00 20.33
N ALA A 2 -6.11 17.94 19.18
CA ALA A 2 -6.77 18.23 17.91
C ALA A 2 -7.80 17.14 17.65
N THR A 3 -9.03 17.53 17.32
CA THR A 3 -10.09 16.58 16.94
C THR A 3 -9.65 15.82 15.70
N PRO A 4 -9.74 14.46 15.63
CA PRO A 4 -9.44 13.72 14.44
C PRO A 4 -10.26 14.31 13.27
N ARG A 5 -9.57 14.68 12.19
CA ARG A 5 -10.26 15.20 10.99
C ARG A 5 -11.03 14.06 10.35
N ALA A 6 -12.35 14.17 10.33
CA ALA A 6 -13.18 13.21 9.58
C ALA A 6 -12.91 13.36 8.07
N LEU A 7 -12.97 12.23 7.35
CA LEU A 7 -12.91 12.24 5.89
C LEU A 7 -14.14 12.96 5.30
N ASN A 8 -13.95 13.62 4.17
CA ASN A 8 -15.04 14.32 3.49
C ASN A 8 -16.06 13.33 2.91
N LYS A 9 -17.21 13.20 3.55
CA LYS A 9 -18.29 12.27 3.17
C LYS A 9 -18.89 12.50 1.77
N ALA A 10 -18.71 13.68 1.20
CA ALA A 10 -19.09 13.93 -0.19
C ALA A 10 -18.12 13.31 -1.21
N ILE A 11 -16.91 12.96 -0.77
CA ILE A 11 -15.86 12.35 -1.60
C ILE A 11 -15.72 10.86 -1.25
N PHE A 12 -15.53 10.55 0.04
CA PHE A 12 -15.37 9.18 0.53
C PHE A 12 -16.74 8.51 0.66
N THR A 13 -17.16 7.88 -0.42
CA THR A 13 -18.47 7.26 -0.59
C THR A 13 -18.32 5.78 -0.97
N PRO A 14 -19.36 4.94 -0.80
CA PRO A 14 -19.35 3.56 -1.28
C PRO A 14 -19.01 3.46 -2.78
N THR A 15 -19.46 4.40 -3.59
CA THR A 15 -19.15 4.49 -5.03
C THR A 15 -17.66 4.71 -5.29
N LEU A 16 -16.99 5.57 -4.51
CA LEU A 16 -15.54 5.76 -4.62
C LEU A 16 -14.81 4.45 -4.33
N TYR A 17 -15.14 3.78 -3.21
CA TYR A 17 -14.47 2.54 -2.83
C TYR A 17 -14.66 1.44 -3.87
N GLN A 18 -15.86 1.34 -4.45
CA GLN A 18 -16.10 0.42 -5.55
C GLN A 18 -15.28 0.79 -6.78
N SER A 19 -15.25 2.06 -7.19
CA SER A 19 -14.48 2.54 -8.35
C SER A 19 -12.98 2.26 -8.21
N ILE A 20 -12.41 2.39 -7.01
CA ILE A 20 -11.01 2.05 -6.75
C ILE A 20 -10.76 0.56 -7.02
N ARG A 21 -11.63 -0.31 -6.50
CA ARG A 21 -11.48 -1.77 -6.71
C ARG A 21 -11.71 -2.16 -8.16
N ASP A 22 -12.73 -1.61 -8.81
CA ASP A 22 -13.03 -1.90 -10.22
C ASP A 22 -11.88 -1.48 -11.14
N LEU A 23 -11.23 -0.36 -10.85
CA LEU A 23 -10.06 0.09 -11.59
C LEU A 23 -8.85 -0.80 -11.32
N TRP A 24 -8.55 -1.08 -10.05
CA TRP A 24 -7.32 -1.78 -9.66
C TRP A 24 -7.38 -3.27 -9.96
N PHE A 25 -8.51 -3.92 -9.69
CA PHE A 25 -8.73 -5.36 -9.86
C PHE A 25 -9.57 -5.70 -11.10
N SER A 26 -9.64 -4.80 -12.08
CA SER A 26 -10.38 -5.05 -13.32
C SER A 26 -10.01 -6.40 -13.94
N GLY A 27 -11.02 -7.24 -14.24
CA GLY A 27 -10.81 -8.57 -14.80
C GLY A 27 -10.36 -9.64 -13.82
N LEU A 28 -10.21 -9.34 -12.52
CA LEU A 28 -9.80 -10.29 -11.50
C LEU A 28 -11.00 -10.64 -10.60
N PRO A 29 -11.45 -11.90 -10.56
CA PRO A 29 -12.52 -12.33 -9.66
C PRO A 29 -12.15 -12.15 -8.19
N TRP A 30 -13.12 -11.77 -7.35
CA TRP A 30 -12.93 -11.66 -5.90
C TRP A 30 -12.46 -12.98 -5.31
N GLY A 31 -11.36 -12.94 -4.56
CA GLY A 31 -10.76 -14.12 -3.96
C GLY A 31 -9.93 -14.98 -4.92
N ALA A 32 -9.60 -14.49 -6.14
CA ALA A 32 -8.72 -15.20 -7.06
C ALA A 32 -7.40 -15.58 -6.40
N LYS A 33 -6.92 -16.80 -6.65
CA LYS A 33 -5.67 -17.32 -6.04
C LYS A 33 -4.42 -16.72 -6.68
N SER A 34 -4.48 -16.42 -7.98
CA SER A 34 -3.40 -15.82 -8.75
C SER A 34 -3.90 -14.63 -9.56
N PRO A 35 -3.03 -13.67 -9.89
CA PRO A 35 -3.39 -12.56 -10.76
C PRO A 35 -3.54 -13.03 -12.21
N THR A 36 -4.43 -12.39 -12.96
CA THR A 36 -4.43 -12.53 -14.43
C THR A 36 -3.20 -11.84 -15.02
N GLU A 37 -2.87 -12.18 -16.28
CA GLU A 37 -1.78 -11.52 -17.00
C GLU A 37 -2.02 -10.01 -17.10
N GLU A 38 -3.25 -9.61 -17.39
CA GLU A 38 -3.64 -8.20 -17.49
C GLU A 38 -3.50 -7.47 -16.14
N ALA A 39 -3.84 -8.13 -15.02
CA ALA A 39 -3.64 -7.57 -13.69
C ALA A 39 -2.14 -7.40 -13.39
N THR A 40 -1.32 -8.41 -13.70
CA THR A 40 0.14 -8.36 -13.54
C THR A 40 0.76 -7.26 -14.39
N GLN A 41 0.34 -7.12 -15.65
CA GLN A 41 0.79 -6.03 -16.51
C GLN A 41 0.39 -4.66 -15.97
N ARG A 42 -0.85 -4.52 -15.49
CA ARG A 42 -1.34 -3.27 -14.89
C ARG A 42 -0.52 -2.84 -13.69
N TRP A 43 -0.20 -3.78 -12.82
CA TRP A 43 0.48 -3.47 -11.55
C TRP A 43 1.99 -3.37 -11.69
N PHE A 44 2.64 -4.24 -12.50
CA PHE A 44 4.09 -4.42 -12.44
C PHE A 44 4.80 -4.34 -13.80
N THR A 45 4.36 -5.12 -14.79
CA THR A 45 5.16 -5.43 -15.98
C THR A 45 4.71 -4.73 -17.26
N GLY A 46 3.66 -3.92 -17.21
CA GLY A 46 3.10 -3.24 -18.38
C GLY A 46 4.09 -2.31 -19.09
N SER A 47 3.90 -2.10 -20.39
CA SER A 47 4.67 -1.17 -21.18
C SER A 47 4.57 0.28 -20.64
N LYS A 48 5.49 1.14 -21.03
CA LYS A 48 5.45 2.56 -20.63
C LYS A 48 4.15 3.23 -21.05
N GLU A 49 3.63 2.90 -22.22
CA GLU A 49 2.37 3.43 -22.77
C GLU A 49 1.16 2.93 -21.97
N ALA A 50 1.14 1.62 -21.63
CA ALA A 50 0.08 1.04 -20.81
C ALA A 50 0.05 1.66 -19.41
N LYS A 51 1.23 1.82 -18.79
CA LYS A 51 1.36 2.50 -17.49
C LYS A 51 0.88 3.96 -17.57
N ALA A 52 1.29 4.71 -18.58
CA ALA A 52 0.84 6.09 -18.76
C ALA A 52 -0.67 6.21 -19.01
N ALA A 53 -1.28 5.25 -19.71
CA ALA A 53 -2.73 5.19 -19.91
C ALA A 53 -3.44 4.91 -18.57
N PHE A 54 -2.92 3.98 -17.78
CA PHE A 54 -3.47 3.68 -16.45
C PHE A 54 -3.31 4.84 -15.47
N ASP A 55 -2.16 5.55 -15.50
CA ASP A 55 -1.94 6.76 -14.70
C ASP A 55 -3.00 7.84 -15.01
N LYS A 56 -3.36 8.02 -16.28
CA LYS A 56 -4.43 8.96 -16.68
C LYS A 56 -5.79 8.55 -16.11
N LEU A 57 -6.11 7.25 -16.10
CA LEU A 57 -7.35 6.75 -15.49
C LEU A 57 -7.35 6.99 -13.98
N CYS A 58 -6.25 6.68 -13.29
CA CYS A 58 -6.09 6.96 -11.87
C CYS A 58 -6.27 8.46 -11.57
N HIS A 59 -5.65 9.33 -12.36
CA HIS A 59 -5.78 10.78 -12.20
C HIS A 59 -7.24 11.22 -12.42
N HIS A 60 -7.88 10.76 -13.49
CA HIS A 60 -9.24 11.16 -13.81
C HIS A 60 -10.23 10.80 -12.72
N HIS A 61 -10.17 9.57 -12.22
CA HIS A 61 -11.16 9.05 -11.28
C HIS A 61 -10.85 9.33 -9.81
N LEU A 62 -9.55 9.36 -9.43
CA LEU A 62 -9.15 9.30 -8.02
C LEU A 62 -8.42 10.56 -7.52
N ASN A 63 -8.02 11.48 -8.41
CA ASN A 63 -7.35 12.70 -8.00
C ASN A 63 -8.15 13.56 -7.00
N PRO A 64 -9.49 13.70 -7.08
CA PRO A 64 -10.24 14.44 -6.07
C PRO A 64 -10.11 13.82 -4.66
N ALA A 65 -10.10 12.50 -4.54
CA ALA A 65 -9.93 11.81 -3.27
C ALA A 65 -8.51 12.04 -2.71
N ILE A 66 -7.48 11.86 -3.53
CA ILE A 66 -6.07 12.10 -3.16
C ILE A 66 -5.86 13.56 -2.74
N THR A 67 -6.38 14.52 -3.51
CA THR A 67 -6.26 15.95 -3.20
C THR A 67 -6.94 16.30 -1.87
N SER A 68 -8.08 15.66 -1.55
CA SER A 68 -8.81 15.93 -0.31
C SER A 68 -8.06 15.51 0.95
N ILE A 69 -7.07 14.61 0.82
CA ILE A 69 -6.17 14.17 1.89
C ILE A 69 -4.71 14.61 1.63
N SER A 70 -4.50 15.66 0.83
CA SER A 70 -3.19 16.26 0.61
C SER A 70 -2.62 16.90 1.90
N PRO A 71 -1.31 17.21 1.95
CA PRO A 71 -0.69 17.81 3.15
C PRO A 71 -1.40 19.05 3.71
N SER A 72 -2.00 19.87 2.84
CA SER A 72 -2.76 21.06 3.25
C SER A 72 -4.12 20.73 3.86
N ASN A 73 -4.77 19.66 3.37
CA ASN A 73 -6.11 19.25 3.79
C ASN A 73 -6.08 18.23 4.93
N PHE A 74 -5.03 17.43 4.99
CA PHE A 74 -4.84 16.36 5.98
C PHE A 74 -3.39 16.38 6.53
N PRO A 75 -2.97 17.42 7.27
CA PRO A 75 -1.63 17.49 7.83
C PRO A 75 -1.42 16.39 8.88
N ILE A 76 -0.30 15.64 8.73
CA ILE A 76 0.06 14.51 9.60
C ILE A 76 1.24 14.83 10.53
N LYS A 77 1.87 15.99 10.37
CA LYS A 77 3.06 16.37 11.17
C LYS A 77 2.72 16.42 12.65
N GLY A 78 3.46 15.67 13.45
CA GLY A 78 3.31 15.61 14.91
C GLY A 78 2.21 14.69 15.40
N LEU A 79 1.53 13.96 14.50
CA LEU A 79 0.57 12.93 14.86
C LEU A 79 1.25 11.59 15.05
N THR A 80 0.69 10.75 15.90
CA THR A 80 1.03 9.33 16.05
C THR A 80 0.42 8.50 14.93
N ASP A 81 0.94 7.28 14.69
CA ASP A 81 0.37 6.35 13.71
C ASP A 81 -1.13 6.10 13.97
N ALA A 82 -1.52 5.96 15.24
CA ALA A 82 -2.93 5.75 15.62
C ALA A 82 -3.81 6.97 15.26
N GLU A 83 -3.32 8.19 15.47
CA GLU A 83 -4.06 9.40 15.10
C GLU A 83 -4.16 9.59 13.59
N ILE A 84 -3.14 9.19 12.84
CA ILE A 84 -3.12 9.21 11.37
C ILE A 84 -4.11 8.19 10.81
N ALA A 85 -4.13 6.97 11.34
CA ALA A 85 -5.02 5.90 10.88
C ALA A 85 -6.49 6.10 11.27
N ALA A 86 -6.75 6.77 12.41
CA ALA A 86 -8.08 6.85 13.03
C ALA A 86 -9.22 7.29 12.09
N PRO A 87 -9.10 8.29 11.20
CA PRO A 87 -10.18 8.69 10.30
C PRO A 87 -10.54 7.60 9.29
N PHE A 88 -9.55 6.84 8.81
CA PHE A 88 -9.75 5.74 7.88
C PHE A 88 -10.36 4.53 8.58
N VAL A 89 -9.88 4.20 9.78
CA VAL A 89 -10.45 3.15 10.63
C VAL A 89 -11.91 3.44 10.95
N ALA A 90 -12.23 4.68 11.36
CA ALA A 90 -13.60 5.09 11.62
C ALA A 90 -14.50 4.93 10.39
N GLU A 91 -13.99 5.26 9.19
CA GLU A 91 -14.71 5.07 7.93
C GLU A 91 -14.99 3.61 7.61
N ILE A 92 -14.01 2.72 7.86
CA ILE A 92 -14.16 1.28 7.63
C ILE A 92 -15.16 0.68 8.63
N GLU A 93 -15.11 1.10 9.89
CA GLU A 93 -15.98 0.56 10.95
C GLU A 93 -17.45 0.96 10.82
N VAL A 94 -17.73 2.13 10.21
CA VAL A 94 -19.09 2.64 9.96
C VAL A 94 -19.71 2.06 8.69
N ALA A 95 -19.02 1.13 7.99
CA ALA A 95 -19.56 0.50 6.78
C ALA A 95 -21.01 0.05 7.00
N GLU A 96 -21.92 0.69 6.26
CA GLU A 96 -23.35 0.39 6.30
C GLU A 96 -23.56 -1.06 5.86
N ASP A 97 -24.35 -1.77 6.59
CA ASP A 97 -25.01 -3.06 6.45
C ASP A 97 -24.70 -4.02 7.62
N GLY A 98 -24.80 -3.51 8.85
CA GLY A 98 -24.93 -4.40 10.01
C GLY A 98 -23.68 -5.19 10.41
N GLY A 99 -22.47 -4.74 9.99
CA GLY A 99 -21.24 -5.37 10.44
C GLY A 99 -20.69 -6.46 9.51
N ASP A 100 -21.04 -6.44 8.23
CA ASP A 100 -20.48 -7.36 7.24
C ASP A 100 -18.96 -7.22 7.14
N ALA A 101 -18.23 -8.24 7.58
CA ALA A 101 -16.78 -8.31 7.55
C ALA A 101 -16.22 -8.17 6.12
N GLU A 102 -16.96 -8.60 5.11
CA GLU A 102 -16.58 -8.46 3.71
C GLU A 102 -16.63 -7.00 3.26
N ALA A 103 -17.68 -6.25 3.64
CA ALA A 103 -17.79 -4.83 3.31
C ALA A 103 -16.65 -4.04 3.94
N LYS A 104 -16.32 -4.27 5.22
CA LYS A 104 -15.18 -3.65 5.90
C LYS A 104 -13.86 -3.99 5.22
N THR A 105 -13.65 -5.26 4.88
CA THR A 105 -12.46 -5.72 4.14
C THR A 105 -12.32 -5.01 2.79
N LYS A 106 -13.41 -4.90 2.04
CA LYS A 106 -13.43 -4.22 0.73
C LYS A 106 -13.11 -2.72 0.86
N ILE A 107 -13.62 -2.03 1.87
CA ILE A 107 -13.32 -0.62 2.12
C ILE A 107 -11.86 -0.46 2.57
N ALA A 108 -11.40 -1.29 3.50
CA ALA A 108 -10.01 -1.29 3.96
C ALA A 108 -9.04 -1.48 2.78
N LEU A 109 -9.30 -2.47 1.93
CA LEU A 109 -8.52 -2.72 0.71
C LEU A 109 -8.54 -1.51 -0.24
N SER A 110 -9.69 -0.85 -0.41
CA SER A 110 -9.79 0.36 -1.23
C SER A 110 -8.91 1.48 -0.67
N PHE A 111 -8.87 1.66 0.66
CA PHE A 111 -7.97 2.62 1.28
C PHE A 111 -6.50 2.25 1.09
N MET A 112 -6.13 0.98 1.23
CA MET A 112 -4.74 0.57 1.03
C MET A 112 -4.27 0.89 -0.39
N ILE A 113 -5.09 0.60 -1.40
CA ILE A 113 -4.80 0.97 -2.79
C ILE A 113 -4.73 2.49 -2.96
N LEU A 114 -5.72 3.21 -2.45
CA LEU A 114 -5.81 4.66 -2.58
C LEU A 114 -4.61 5.38 -1.94
N LEU A 115 -4.17 4.94 -0.78
CA LEU A 115 -3.15 5.62 0.01
C LEU A 115 -1.72 5.27 -0.43
N ASP A 116 -1.48 4.03 -0.85
CA ASP A 116 -0.15 3.56 -1.20
C ASP A 116 0.10 3.58 -2.71
N GLN A 117 -0.82 3.05 -3.51
CA GLN A 117 -0.59 2.83 -4.93
C GLN A 117 -0.98 4.04 -5.80
N ILE A 118 -2.14 4.63 -5.56
CA ILE A 118 -2.62 5.74 -6.41
C ILE A 118 -1.68 6.95 -6.39
N PRO A 119 -1.08 7.37 -5.25
CA PRO A 119 -0.08 8.44 -5.29
C PRO A 119 1.11 8.14 -6.21
N ARG A 120 1.54 6.88 -6.30
CA ARG A 120 2.62 6.45 -7.20
C ARG A 120 2.23 6.51 -8.68
N ASN A 121 0.92 6.46 -8.99
CA ASN A 121 0.43 6.69 -10.34
C ASN A 121 0.27 8.17 -10.67
N LEU A 122 -0.04 9.03 -9.68
CA LEU A 122 -0.28 10.45 -9.87
C LEU A 122 1.01 11.28 -9.83
N TYR A 123 1.97 10.90 -8.99
CA TYR A 123 3.14 11.70 -8.62
C TYR A 123 4.43 10.96 -9.00
N ARG A 124 4.94 11.22 -10.21
CA ARG A 124 6.13 10.52 -10.77
C ARG A 124 7.33 11.41 -10.98
N THR A 125 7.20 12.73 -10.77
CA THR A 125 8.31 13.68 -10.99
C THR A 125 9.06 13.96 -9.69
N LYS A 126 10.31 14.44 -9.80
CA LYS A 126 11.13 14.82 -8.63
C LYS A 126 10.43 15.81 -7.72
N GLU A 127 9.62 16.72 -8.29
CA GLU A 127 8.88 17.73 -7.55
C GLU A 127 7.68 17.17 -6.80
N THR A 128 7.12 16.06 -7.28
CA THR A 128 5.90 15.46 -6.72
C THR A 128 6.16 14.22 -5.87
N LEU A 129 7.28 13.51 -6.08
CA LEU A 129 7.67 12.35 -5.26
C LEU A 129 7.75 12.64 -3.74
N PRO A 130 8.12 13.86 -3.28
CA PRO A 130 8.06 14.19 -1.85
C PRO A 130 6.67 14.02 -1.24
N LEU A 131 5.59 14.19 -2.03
CA LEU A 131 4.22 13.93 -1.57
C LEU A 131 3.99 12.45 -1.30
N VAL A 132 4.51 11.57 -2.16
CA VAL A 132 4.42 10.12 -1.99
C VAL A 132 5.14 9.72 -0.70
N TYR A 133 6.44 9.96 -0.65
CA TYR A 133 7.30 9.44 0.41
C TYR A 133 7.14 10.16 1.76
N GLY A 134 6.85 11.46 1.73
CA GLY A 134 6.74 12.31 2.93
C GLY A 134 5.33 12.43 3.50
N HIS A 135 4.31 12.04 2.75
CA HIS A 135 2.92 12.22 3.18
C HIS A 135 2.06 10.97 3.01
N TYR A 136 1.90 10.45 1.79
CA TYR A 136 0.98 9.33 1.56
C TYR A 136 1.51 8.00 2.10
N ASP A 137 2.82 7.71 1.96
CA ASP A 137 3.43 6.51 2.54
C ASP A 137 3.26 6.46 4.08
N PRO A 138 3.54 7.54 4.85
CA PRO A 138 3.22 7.59 6.27
C PRO A 138 1.76 7.29 6.61
N ILE A 139 0.80 7.75 5.82
CA ILE A 139 -0.63 7.46 6.05
C ILE A 139 -0.91 5.99 5.77
N ALA A 140 -0.45 5.47 4.62
CA ALA A 140 -0.65 4.08 4.24
C ALA A 140 -0.05 3.10 5.25
N VAL A 141 1.19 3.34 5.69
CA VAL A 141 1.86 2.47 6.66
C VAL A 141 1.21 2.55 8.03
N SER A 142 0.69 3.70 8.44
CA SER A 142 -0.04 3.84 9.71
C SER A 142 -1.32 2.99 9.71
N LEU A 143 -2.07 2.98 8.60
CA LEU A 143 -3.24 2.13 8.45
C LEU A 143 -2.86 0.64 8.37
N ALA A 144 -1.79 0.29 7.62
CA ALA A 144 -1.30 -1.09 7.55
C ALA A 144 -0.92 -1.63 8.93
N ARG A 145 -0.16 -0.86 9.72
CA ARG A 145 0.20 -1.22 11.10
C ARG A 145 -1.03 -1.42 11.98
N HIS A 146 -2.03 -0.55 11.87
CA HIS A 146 -3.30 -0.71 12.58
C HIS A 146 -3.93 -2.06 12.22
N ILE A 147 -4.09 -2.37 10.93
CA ILE A 147 -4.74 -3.59 10.45
C ILE A 147 -4.03 -4.84 10.95
N ILE A 148 -2.70 -4.93 10.81
CA ILE A 148 -1.95 -6.11 11.26
C ILE A 148 -1.88 -6.25 12.78
N SER A 149 -2.11 -5.18 13.55
CA SER A 149 -2.17 -5.20 15.02
C SER A 149 -3.54 -5.56 15.58
N MET A 150 -4.57 -5.64 14.73
CA MET A 150 -5.91 -6.02 15.18
C MET A 150 -5.89 -7.44 15.76
N PRO A 151 -6.66 -7.71 16.83
CA PRO A 151 -6.72 -9.06 17.41
C PRO A 151 -7.30 -10.06 16.43
N VAL A 152 -6.74 -11.26 16.42
CA VAL A 152 -7.29 -12.43 15.71
C VAL A 152 -8.14 -13.22 16.69
N GLY A 153 -9.46 -13.28 16.49
CA GLY A 153 -10.36 -13.99 17.40
C GLY A 153 -11.82 -14.03 16.94
N SER A 154 -12.66 -14.70 17.70
CA SER A 154 -14.06 -14.99 17.34
C SER A 154 -14.98 -13.77 17.19
N SER A 155 -14.60 -12.62 17.71
CA SER A 155 -15.43 -11.41 17.68
C SER A 155 -14.84 -10.24 16.86
N SER A 156 -13.60 -10.37 16.37
CA SER A 156 -12.95 -9.35 15.55
C SER A 156 -12.05 -10.03 14.54
N THR A 157 -12.42 -10.00 13.28
CA THR A 157 -11.59 -10.53 12.20
C THR A 157 -10.75 -9.40 11.65
N ARG A 158 -9.44 -9.56 11.64
CA ARG A 158 -8.54 -8.68 10.87
C ARG A 158 -9.02 -8.65 9.42
N TRP A 159 -9.09 -7.46 8.84
CA TRP A 159 -9.66 -7.28 7.49
C TRP A 159 -8.85 -7.99 6.41
N ASP A 160 -7.55 -8.07 6.58
CA ASP A 160 -6.63 -8.80 5.68
C ASP A 160 -6.76 -10.34 5.79
N LEU A 161 -7.38 -10.84 6.86
CA LEU A 161 -7.62 -12.26 7.11
C LEU A 161 -9.07 -12.69 6.83
N PHE A 162 -9.87 -11.82 6.21
CA PHE A 162 -11.23 -12.17 5.82
C PHE A 162 -11.24 -13.45 4.96
N PRO A 163 -12.08 -14.45 5.27
CA PRO A 163 -12.05 -15.76 4.60
C PRO A 163 -12.09 -15.70 3.08
N GLY A 164 -12.81 -14.73 2.51
CA GLY A 164 -12.94 -14.55 1.06
C GLY A 164 -11.65 -14.15 0.34
N ILE A 165 -10.64 -13.62 1.08
CA ILE A 165 -9.34 -13.23 0.50
C ILE A 165 -8.14 -13.81 1.27
N ARG A 166 -8.35 -14.57 2.34
CA ARG A 166 -7.26 -15.07 3.19
C ARG A 166 -6.15 -15.76 2.40
N HIS A 167 -6.53 -16.57 1.41
CA HIS A 167 -5.60 -17.28 0.53
C HIS A 167 -5.49 -16.66 -0.88
N SER A 168 -5.96 -15.43 -1.03
CA SER A 168 -5.89 -14.67 -2.27
C SER A 168 -4.80 -13.62 -2.21
N LEU A 169 -3.58 -13.98 -2.56
CA LEU A 169 -2.46 -13.05 -2.58
C LEU A 169 -2.67 -11.85 -3.49
N PRO A 170 -3.28 -11.99 -4.69
CA PRO A 170 -3.59 -10.85 -5.54
C PRO A 170 -4.38 -9.73 -4.87
N TYR A 171 -5.15 -10.07 -3.83
CA TYR A 171 -5.87 -9.10 -3.02
C TYR A 171 -5.15 -8.79 -1.71
N ARG A 172 -4.67 -9.82 -1.01
CA ARG A 172 -4.15 -9.69 0.34
C ARG A 172 -2.81 -8.94 0.41
N GLN A 173 -1.94 -9.05 -0.59
CA GLN A 173 -0.65 -8.37 -0.63
C GLN A 173 -0.74 -6.84 -0.42
N TRP A 174 -1.80 -6.21 -0.90
CA TRP A 174 -1.95 -4.76 -0.84
C TRP A 174 -2.10 -4.21 0.57
N PHE A 175 -2.47 -5.05 1.54
CA PHE A 175 -2.45 -4.69 2.96
C PHE A 175 -1.03 -4.55 3.52
N TYR A 176 -0.04 -5.19 2.88
CA TYR A 176 1.33 -5.30 3.41
C TYR A 176 2.37 -4.52 2.62
N ILE A 177 2.14 -4.25 1.34
CA ILE A 177 3.06 -3.48 0.50
C ILE A 177 3.46 -2.12 1.14
N PRO A 178 2.61 -1.38 1.85
CA PRO A 178 3.04 -0.20 2.58
C PRO A 178 4.15 -0.46 3.62
N LEU A 179 4.22 -1.65 4.21
CA LEU A 179 5.28 -2.03 5.13
C LEU A 179 6.62 -2.17 4.39
N MET A 180 6.60 -2.72 3.17
CA MET A 180 7.77 -2.79 2.27
C MET A 180 8.27 -1.38 1.87
N HIS A 181 7.38 -0.41 1.77
CA HIS A 181 7.73 0.97 1.45
C HIS A 181 8.26 1.77 2.65
N SER A 182 8.15 1.24 3.87
CA SER A 182 8.65 1.87 5.09
C SER A 182 10.19 1.87 5.15
N GLU A 183 10.75 2.88 5.82
CA GLU A 183 12.18 2.91 6.17
C GLU A 183 12.45 2.38 7.59
N LYS A 184 11.49 1.67 8.21
CA LYS A 184 11.64 1.06 9.54
C LYS A 184 11.78 -0.45 9.45
N LEU A 185 12.89 -1.00 9.91
CA LEU A 185 13.13 -2.46 9.92
C LEU A 185 12.05 -3.27 10.62
N ALA A 186 11.36 -2.68 11.60
CA ALA A 186 10.26 -3.37 12.28
C ALA A 186 9.09 -3.69 11.34
N ASP A 187 8.83 -2.84 10.35
CA ASP A 187 7.77 -3.06 9.36
C ASP A 187 8.13 -4.19 8.41
N HIS A 188 9.37 -4.21 7.94
CA HIS A 188 9.90 -5.29 7.10
C HIS A 188 9.84 -6.63 7.83
N LYS A 189 10.24 -6.68 9.11
CA LYS A 189 10.13 -7.88 9.93
C LYS A 189 8.69 -8.35 10.09
N ALA A 190 7.76 -7.42 10.30
CA ALA A 190 6.34 -7.75 10.37
C ALA A 190 5.84 -8.35 9.03
N PHE A 191 6.27 -7.79 7.91
CA PHE A 191 5.89 -8.32 6.59
C PHE A 191 6.50 -9.70 6.32
N ILE A 192 7.78 -9.91 6.61
CA ILE A 192 8.44 -11.23 6.50
C ILE A 192 7.70 -12.28 7.31
N ASN A 193 7.34 -12.00 8.56
CA ASN A 193 6.59 -12.94 9.39
C ASN A 193 5.22 -13.29 8.75
N ILE A 194 4.53 -12.32 8.15
CA ILE A 194 3.28 -12.57 7.44
C ILE A 194 3.50 -13.45 6.21
N LEU A 195 4.61 -13.26 5.48
CA LEU A 195 4.95 -14.11 4.32
C LEU A 195 5.30 -15.54 4.75
N GLU A 196 5.98 -15.71 5.88
CA GLU A 196 6.27 -17.03 6.46
C GLU A 196 4.99 -17.76 6.88
N GLU A 197 4.06 -17.05 7.56
CA GLU A 197 2.73 -17.59 7.88
C GLU A 197 1.96 -18.01 6.62
N LEU A 198 1.97 -17.18 5.58
CA LEU A 198 1.34 -17.48 4.30
C LEU A 198 1.94 -18.70 3.62
N LYS A 199 3.26 -18.84 3.62
CA LYS A 199 3.95 -20.03 3.08
C LYS A 199 3.47 -21.31 3.77
N GLU A 200 3.40 -21.28 5.10
CA GLU A 200 2.94 -22.46 5.85
C GLU A 200 1.46 -22.75 5.56
N GLU A 201 0.60 -21.72 5.54
CA GLU A 201 -0.83 -21.89 5.24
C GLU A 201 -1.09 -22.41 3.82
N THR A 202 -0.21 -22.11 2.86
CA THR A 202 -0.43 -22.38 1.44
C THR A 202 0.56 -23.36 0.84
N ARG A 203 1.35 -24.05 1.64
CA ARG A 203 2.44 -24.97 1.19
C ARG A 203 1.99 -26.06 0.22
N GLU A 204 0.74 -26.52 0.32
CA GLU A 204 0.17 -27.55 -0.55
C GLU A 204 -0.32 -26.97 -1.89
N ASP A 205 -0.48 -25.65 -2.00
CA ASP A 205 -0.92 -24.95 -3.21
C ASP A 205 0.29 -24.32 -3.92
N LYS A 206 0.84 -25.04 -4.89
CA LYS A 206 2.06 -24.63 -5.62
C LYS A 206 1.92 -23.29 -6.35
N GLU A 207 0.72 -22.94 -6.78
CA GLU A 207 0.45 -21.70 -7.49
C GLU A 207 0.59 -20.49 -6.53
N ILE A 208 -0.03 -20.59 -5.37
CA ILE A 208 0.07 -19.57 -4.33
C ILE A 208 1.51 -19.51 -3.78
N ALA A 209 2.11 -20.65 -3.50
CA ALA A 209 3.47 -20.72 -2.96
C ALA A 209 4.49 -20.00 -3.87
N GLY A 210 4.42 -20.21 -5.18
CA GLY A 210 5.29 -19.51 -6.14
C GLY A 210 5.08 -18.00 -6.15
N PHE A 211 3.85 -17.52 -5.94
CA PHE A 211 3.56 -16.10 -5.87
C PHE A 211 4.06 -15.47 -4.53
N VAL A 212 3.91 -16.19 -3.42
CA VAL A 212 4.49 -15.79 -2.12
C VAL A 212 6.00 -15.64 -2.22
N GLU A 213 6.69 -16.62 -2.83
CA GLU A 213 8.13 -16.58 -3.05
C GLU A 213 8.58 -15.34 -3.86
N ASN A 214 7.83 -14.99 -4.90
CA ASN A 214 8.11 -13.78 -5.66
C ASN A 214 8.00 -12.52 -4.81
N ILE A 215 6.96 -12.37 -3.99
CA ILE A 215 6.80 -11.22 -3.09
C ILE A 215 7.94 -11.18 -2.06
N GLU A 216 8.30 -12.32 -1.49
CA GLU A 216 9.42 -12.44 -0.55
C GLU A 216 10.75 -12.03 -1.18
N ASN A 217 11.00 -12.41 -2.43
CA ASN A 217 12.21 -11.99 -3.15
C ASN A 217 12.26 -10.46 -3.29
N PHE A 218 11.13 -9.81 -3.59
CA PHE A 218 11.05 -8.36 -3.61
C PHE A 218 11.26 -7.74 -2.23
N GLU A 219 10.63 -8.28 -1.18
CA GLU A 219 10.83 -7.80 0.18
C GLU A 219 12.28 -7.95 0.63
N ASN A 220 12.94 -9.06 0.30
CA ASN A 220 14.35 -9.29 0.61
C ASN A 220 15.29 -8.25 -0.02
N ILE A 221 14.94 -7.68 -1.17
CA ILE A 221 15.70 -6.58 -1.77
C ILE A 221 15.51 -5.30 -0.93
N HIS A 222 14.28 -5.00 -0.54
CA HIS A 222 13.94 -3.80 0.22
C HIS A 222 14.59 -3.83 1.61
N VAL A 223 14.42 -4.94 2.34
CA VAL A 223 14.96 -5.06 3.71
C VAL A 223 16.47 -4.92 3.75
N LYS A 224 17.21 -5.52 2.80
CA LYS A 224 18.67 -5.39 2.71
C LYS A 224 19.13 -3.94 2.57
N ILE A 225 18.39 -3.13 1.83
CA ILE A 225 18.69 -1.70 1.68
C ILE A 225 18.47 -0.96 2.99
N VAL A 226 17.34 -1.21 3.65
CA VAL A 226 17.00 -0.55 4.92
C VAL A 226 17.92 -1.06 6.05
N GLU A 227 18.33 -2.33 6.05
CA GLU A 227 19.35 -2.86 6.97
C GLU A 227 20.70 -2.16 6.81
N ARG A 228 21.12 -1.94 5.55
CA ARG A 228 22.41 -1.34 5.23
C ARG A 228 22.46 0.15 5.52
N PHE A 229 21.44 0.89 5.07
CA PHE A 229 21.47 2.35 5.07
C PHE A 229 20.52 3.00 6.10
N GLY A 230 19.63 2.23 6.73
CA GLY A 230 18.60 2.75 7.63
C GLY A 230 17.50 3.55 6.88
N ARG A 231 17.57 3.60 5.55
CA ARG A 231 16.67 4.34 4.67
C ARG A 231 16.82 3.89 3.22
N TYR A 232 15.95 4.41 2.34
CA TYR A 232 16.10 4.24 0.89
C TYR A 232 16.94 5.36 0.28
N PRO A 233 18.19 5.12 -0.16
CA PRO A 233 19.08 6.15 -0.71
C PRO A 233 18.51 6.89 -1.93
N HIS A 234 17.76 6.21 -2.80
CA HIS A 234 17.13 6.82 -3.98
C HIS A 234 16.10 7.92 -3.64
N ARG A 235 15.59 7.96 -2.39
CA ARG A 235 14.66 9.00 -1.92
C ARG A 235 15.36 10.25 -1.39
N ASN A 236 16.68 10.21 -1.15
CA ASN A 236 17.38 11.31 -0.48
C ASN A 236 17.19 12.64 -1.21
N ASN A 237 17.43 12.65 -2.51
CA ASN A 237 17.37 13.87 -3.30
C ASN A 237 15.98 14.54 -3.25
N CYS A 238 14.91 13.77 -3.49
CA CYS A 238 13.57 14.34 -3.49
C CYS A 238 13.05 14.71 -2.08
N LEU A 239 13.59 14.08 -1.03
CA LEU A 239 13.27 14.42 0.37
C LEU A 239 14.20 15.48 0.97
N GLY A 240 15.13 16.06 0.18
CA GLY A 240 16.08 17.05 0.66
C GLY A 240 17.05 16.51 1.71
N ARG A 241 17.37 15.21 1.65
CA ARG A 241 18.33 14.57 2.56
C ARG A 241 19.70 14.49 1.90
N GLU A 242 20.74 14.88 2.62
CA GLU A 242 22.13 14.71 2.15
C GLU A 242 22.47 13.21 2.10
N PRO A 243 22.93 12.71 0.93
CA PRO A 243 23.38 11.34 0.83
C PRO A 243 24.78 11.16 1.46
N THR A 244 25.04 9.99 2.01
CA THR A 244 26.39 9.60 2.42
C THR A 244 27.23 9.20 1.20
N SER A 245 28.57 9.17 1.35
CA SER A 245 29.46 8.70 0.28
C SER A 245 29.15 7.25 -0.12
N GLU A 246 28.85 6.40 0.86
CA GLU A 246 28.49 5.00 0.63
C GLU A 246 27.17 4.86 -0.16
N GLU A 247 26.17 5.68 0.15
CA GLU A 247 24.90 5.71 -0.61
C GLU A 247 25.10 6.16 -2.05
N LEU A 248 25.97 7.16 -2.28
CA LEU A 248 26.29 7.62 -3.64
C LEU A 248 27.01 6.52 -4.43
N GLU A 249 28.06 5.91 -3.88
CA GLU A 249 28.78 4.80 -4.50
C GLU A 249 27.83 3.63 -4.84
N TRP A 250 26.92 3.30 -3.92
CA TRP A 250 25.93 2.24 -4.14
C TRP A 250 24.96 2.59 -5.29
N LEU A 251 24.45 3.82 -5.34
CA LEU A 251 23.53 4.27 -6.40
C LEU A 251 24.23 4.35 -7.77
N GLU A 252 25.49 4.78 -7.82
CA GLU A 252 26.33 4.83 -9.01
C GLU A 252 26.71 3.43 -9.51
N GLY A 253 26.93 2.50 -8.58
CA GLY A 253 27.19 1.08 -8.84
C GLY A 253 25.97 0.28 -9.31
N GLY A 254 24.84 0.95 -9.59
CA GLY A 254 23.62 0.29 -10.08
C GLY A 254 22.67 -0.18 -8.96
N GLY A 255 22.78 0.41 -7.79
CA GLY A 255 21.87 0.14 -6.67
C GLY A 255 20.40 0.39 -7.03
N GLU A 256 19.50 -0.42 -6.44
CA GLU A 256 18.08 -0.45 -6.79
C GLU A 256 17.38 0.89 -6.52
N LYS A 257 16.63 1.38 -7.51
CA LYS A 257 15.88 2.65 -7.47
C LYS A 257 14.37 2.48 -7.60
N PHE A 258 13.88 1.25 -7.70
CA PHE A 258 12.45 0.89 -7.78
C PHE A 258 11.66 1.70 -8.81
N GLY A 259 12.21 1.84 -10.02
CA GLY A 259 11.56 2.52 -11.16
C GLY A 259 11.52 4.05 -11.07
N VAL A 260 12.19 4.65 -10.09
CA VAL A 260 12.38 6.10 -10.03
C VAL A 260 13.55 6.47 -10.97
N SER A 261 13.24 7.12 -12.09
CA SER A 261 14.26 7.71 -12.95
C SER A 261 14.92 8.85 -12.20
N GLY A 262 16.22 8.72 -11.95
CA GLY A 262 17.04 9.74 -11.30
C GLY A 262 17.25 10.98 -12.15
#